data_0664f740f14dd430a6f208c186f0ebcb
#
_entry.id   0664f740f14dd430a6f208c186f0ebcb
#
_cell.length_a   1.000
_cell.length_b   1.000
_cell.length_c   1.000
_cell.angle_alpha   90.00
_cell.angle_beta   90.00
_cell.angle_gamma   90.00
#
_symmetry.space_group_name_H-M   'P 1'
#
loop_
_entity.id
_entity.type
_entity.pdbx_description
1 polymer ?
#
loop_
_entity_poly.entity_id
_entity_poly.type
_entity_poly.pdbx_seq_one_letter_code
_entity_poly.pdbx_strand_id
1 'polypeptide(L)'
;MTTGTPDCLILIAEDNAADLALVREALKEHQVECSLHVSNDGAKAIAFLHALDVDPKAPQLDLVLLDMHLPKRDGEDVLKTLRSTDRYGQTPVIVMTASDSPEAQQTAEKNAALYYFRKPSSLSEFMQLGALVRSVLSPSIGQAESGTGAKKNAGGRK
;
A
#
# COMPACT_ATOMS: atom_id res chain seq x y z
N MET A 1 -22.82 15.84 -4.10
CA MET A 1 -21.44 15.60 -3.85
C MET A 1 -21.07 15.97 -2.44
N THR A 2 -20.27 15.22 -1.88
CA THR A 2 -19.94 15.44 -0.50
C THR A 2 -18.64 16.20 -0.36
N THR A 3 -18.56 17.02 0.64
CA THR A 3 -17.33 17.71 0.96
C THR A 3 -16.65 17.10 2.16
N GLY A 4 -17.14 15.97 2.59
CA GLY A 4 -16.58 15.34 3.77
C GLY A 4 -15.24 14.71 3.53
N THR A 5 -14.68 14.15 4.59
CA THR A 5 -13.42 13.43 4.52
C THR A 5 -13.58 12.19 3.66
N PRO A 6 -12.59 11.84 2.88
CA PRO A 6 -12.66 10.59 2.14
C PRO A 6 -12.85 9.39 3.06
N ASP A 7 -13.52 8.37 2.55
CA ASP A 7 -13.82 7.18 3.34
C ASP A 7 -12.67 6.20 3.43
N CYS A 8 -11.57 6.45 2.75
CA CYS A 8 -10.45 5.51 2.75
C CYS A 8 -9.18 6.18 3.28
N LEU A 9 -8.31 5.35 3.81
CA LEU A 9 -7.04 5.79 4.36
C LEU A 9 -5.93 4.91 3.82
N ILE A 10 -4.88 5.54 3.30
CA ILE A 10 -3.69 4.85 2.81
C ILE A 10 -2.50 5.32 3.63
N LEU A 11 -1.75 4.37 4.17
CA LEU A 11 -0.44 4.69 4.76
C LEU A 11 0.60 4.56 3.67
N ILE A 12 1.41 5.59 3.50
CA ILE A 12 2.52 5.57 2.54
C ILE A 12 3.81 5.67 3.34
N ALA A 13 4.60 4.61 3.35
CA ALA A 13 5.88 4.59 4.03
C ALA A 13 6.97 4.72 2.96
N GLU A 14 7.51 5.93 2.81
CA GLU A 14 8.42 6.28 1.74
C GLU A 14 9.28 7.45 2.19
N ASP A 15 10.60 7.31 2.10
CA ASP A 15 11.51 8.37 2.55
C ASP A 15 12.02 9.26 1.41
N ASN A 16 11.85 8.87 0.17
CA ASN A 16 12.34 9.62 -0.97
C ASN A 16 11.27 10.61 -1.43
N ALA A 17 11.57 11.90 -1.31
CA ALA A 17 10.58 12.94 -1.62
C ALA A 17 10.15 12.90 -3.09
N ALA A 18 11.09 12.60 -4.00
CA ALA A 18 10.74 12.54 -5.42
C ALA A 18 9.81 11.37 -5.71
N ASP A 19 10.09 10.21 -5.11
CA ASP A 19 9.21 9.05 -5.28
C ASP A 19 7.84 9.32 -4.66
N LEU A 20 7.80 9.98 -3.52
CA LEU A 20 6.53 10.31 -2.89
C LEU A 20 5.70 11.23 -3.79
N ALA A 21 6.33 12.20 -4.45
CA ALA A 21 5.63 13.07 -5.39
C ALA A 21 5.05 12.26 -6.54
N LEU A 22 5.79 11.26 -7.03
CA LEU A 22 5.30 10.40 -8.10
C LEU A 22 4.14 9.54 -7.63
N VAL A 23 4.19 9.04 -6.39
CA VAL A 23 3.08 8.28 -5.84
C VAL A 23 1.83 9.15 -5.79
N ARG A 24 1.95 10.37 -5.27
CA ARG A 24 0.80 11.27 -5.20
C ARG A 24 0.24 11.56 -6.58
N GLU A 25 1.12 11.75 -7.57
CA GLU A 25 0.68 12.02 -8.93
C GLU A 25 -0.04 10.81 -9.53
N ALA A 26 0.47 9.61 -9.27
CA ALA A 26 -0.15 8.39 -9.76
C ALA A 26 -1.56 8.22 -9.18
N LEU A 27 -1.71 8.50 -7.89
CA LEU A 27 -3.02 8.39 -7.26
C LEU A 27 -3.99 9.40 -7.85
N LYS A 28 -3.51 10.62 -8.08
CA LYS A 28 -4.35 11.67 -8.65
C LYS A 28 -4.74 11.33 -10.09
N GLU A 29 -3.80 10.81 -10.86
CA GLU A 29 -4.05 10.47 -12.26
C GLU A 29 -5.19 9.45 -12.37
N HIS A 30 -5.29 8.54 -11.42
CA HIS A 30 -6.30 7.49 -11.44
C HIS A 30 -7.47 7.79 -10.51
N GLN A 31 -7.57 9.03 -10.06
CA GLN A 31 -8.72 9.51 -9.27
C GLN A 31 -8.91 8.71 -7.98
N VAL A 32 -7.79 8.36 -7.35
CA VAL A 32 -7.83 7.72 -6.04
C VAL A 32 -7.94 8.83 -5.00
N GLU A 33 -9.08 8.92 -4.34
CA GLU A 33 -9.36 9.99 -3.38
C GLU A 33 -9.45 9.40 -1.99
N CYS A 34 -8.31 9.27 -1.36
CA CYS A 34 -8.21 8.77 0.00
C CYS A 34 -7.42 9.74 0.84
N SER A 35 -7.60 9.67 2.14
CA SER A 35 -6.70 10.35 3.06
C SER A 35 -5.37 9.63 3.01
N LEU A 36 -4.29 10.39 2.98
CA LEU A 36 -2.95 9.82 2.91
C LEU A 36 -2.20 10.17 4.17
N HIS A 37 -1.64 9.18 4.82
CA HIS A 37 -0.72 9.41 5.93
C HIS A 37 0.65 8.98 5.47
N VAL A 38 1.61 9.91 5.51
CA VAL A 38 2.96 9.65 5.02
C VAL A 38 3.89 9.52 6.20
N SER A 39 4.65 8.42 6.23
CA SER A 39 5.73 8.22 7.18
C SER A 39 7.01 8.13 6.40
N ASN A 40 7.99 8.97 6.73
CA ASN A 40 9.23 9.02 5.95
C ASN A 40 10.34 8.15 6.55
N ASP A 41 10.03 7.35 7.55
CA ASP A 41 10.95 6.32 8.02
C ASP A 41 10.13 5.19 8.64
N GLY A 42 10.80 4.06 8.84
CA GLY A 42 10.11 2.87 9.35
C GLY A 42 9.66 3.01 10.79
N ALA A 43 10.42 3.73 11.60
CA ALA A 43 10.03 3.91 13.00
C ALA A 43 8.73 4.70 13.11
N LYS A 44 8.57 5.73 12.28
CA LYS A 44 7.34 6.50 12.27
C LYS A 44 6.16 5.68 11.78
N ALA A 45 6.39 4.85 10.75
CA ALA A 45 5.33 3.99 10.24
C ALA A 45 4.88 3.00 11.32
N ILE A 46 5.81 2.41 12.03
CA ILE A 46 5.49 1.47 13.10
C ILE A 46 4.72 2.17 14.22
N ALA A 47 5.17 3.37 14.61
CA ALA A 47 4.48 4.12 15.65
C ALA A 47 3.05 4.46 15.24
N PHE A 48 2.85 4.80 13.97
CA PHE A 48 1.52 5.10 13.45
C PHE A 48 0.62 3.85 13.53
N LEU A 49 1.13 2.70 13.15
CA LEU A 49 0.37 1.47 13.19
C LEU A 49 -0.02 1.11 14.63
N HIS A 50 0.91 1.26 15.57
CA HIS A 50 0.60 0.99 16.97
C HIS A 50 -0.45 1.96 17.51
N ALA A 51 -0.34 3.23 17.14
CA ALA A 51 -1.30 4.22 17.62
C ALA A 51 -2.71 3.91 17.10
N LEU A 52 -2.81 3.51 15.84
CA LEU A 52 -4.10 3.12 15.28
C LEU A 52 -4.66 1.89 15.97
N ASP A 53 -3.80 0.92 16.23
CA ASP A 53 -4.25 -0.38 16.71
C ASP A 53 -4.85 -0.29 18.10
N VAL A 54 -4.42 0.68 18.91
CA VAL A 54 -4.90 0.80 20.28
C VAL A 54 -6.05 1.82 20.43
N ASP A 55 -6.37 2.54 19.38
CA ASP A 55 -7.40 3.58 19.43
C ASP A 55 -8.72 2.99 18.96
N PRO A 56 -9.70 2.81 19.85
CA PRO A 56 -10.97 2.20 19.43
C PRO A 56 -11.73 3.03 18.41
N LYS A 57 -11.38 4.30 18.26
CA LYS A 57 -12.06 5.17 17.29
C LYS A 57 -11.25 5.36 16.02
N ALA A 58 -10.13 4.67 15.88
CA ALA A 58 -9.30 4.83 14.70
C ALA A 58 -10.04 4.34 13.46
N PRO A 59 -9.79 4.99 12.31
CA PRO A 59 -10.44 4.58 11.08
C PRO A 59 -9.89 3.27 10.57
N GLN A 60 -10.55 2.71 9.58
CA GLN A 60 -10.04 1.57 8.88
C GLN A 60 -8.82 1.99 8.06
N LEU A 61 -7.83 1.13 8.02
CA LEU A 61 -6.67 1.33 7.17
C LEU A 61 -6.87 0.44 5.95
N ASP A 62 -7.00 1.05 4.79
CA ASP A 62 -7.43 0.33 3.59
C ASP A 62 -6.28 -0.21 2.76
N LEU A 63 -5.11 0.40 2.87
CA LEU A 63 -3.97 -0.01 2.06
C LEU A 63 -2.70 0.58 2.65
N VAL A 64 -1.62 -0.16 2.52
CA VAL A 64 -0.28 0.34 2.84
C VAL A 64 0.56 0.27 1.58
N LEU A 65 1.16 1.40 1.21
CA LEU A 65 2.19 1.45 0.17
C LEU A 65 3.52 1.53 0.90
N LEU A 66 4.37 0.56 0.70
CA LEU A 66 5.53 0.37 1.56
C LEU A 66 6.80 0.21 0.76
N ASP A 67 7.76 1.12 0.97
CA ASP A 67 9.11 0.95 0.45
C ASP A 67 9.86 0.03 1.41
N MET A 68 10.53 -0.97 0.88
CA MET A 68 11.27 -1.90 1.73
C MET A 68 12.57 -1.32 2.26
N HIS A 69 13.08 -0.24 1.66
CA HIS A 69 14.34 0.37 2.08
C HIS A 69 14.10 1.69 2.77
N LEU A 70 13.70 1.61 4.02
CA LEU A 70 13.42 2.79 4.83
C LEU A 70 14.51 2.98 5.86
N PRO A 71 14.79 4.23 6.26
CA PRO A 71 15.72 4.46 7.35
C PRO A 71 15.10 4.10 8.69
N LYS A 72 15.94 3.92 9.67
CA LYS A 72 15.64 3.61 11.06
C LYS A 72 15.11 2.21 11.27
N ARG A 73 13.97 1.91 10.72
CA ARG A 73 13.42 0.55 10.71
C ARG A 73 13.05 0.26 9.27
N ASP A 74 13.41 -0.88 8.76
CA ASP A 74 13.20 -1.16 7.35
C ASP A 74 11.77 -1.62 7.06
N GLY A 75 11.48 -1.83 5.78
CA GLY A 75 10.14 -2.22 5.37
C GLY A 75 9.71 -3.57 5.93
N GLU A 76 10.66 -4.49 6.13
CA GLU A 76 10.31 -5.78 6.71
C GLU A 76 9.75 -5.60 8.11
N ASP A 77 10.37 -4.71 8.92
CA ASP A 77 9.89 -4.45 10.26
C ASP A 77 8.49 -3.84 10.25
N VAL A 78 8.24 -2.93 9.31
CA VAL A 78 6.92 -2.31 9.17
C VAL A 78 5.90 -3.38 8.82
N LEU A 79 6.23 -4.23 7.86
CA LEU A 79 5.31 -5.25 7.38
C LEU A 79 4.98 -6.25 8.48
N LYS A 80 5.98 -6.68 9.23
CA LYS A 80 5.76 -7.59 10.34
C LYS A 80 4.89 -6.96 11.43
N THR A 81 5.14 -5.68 11.72
CA THR A 81 4.32 -4.97 12.69
C THR A 81 2.87 -4.93 12.24
N LEU A 82 2.64 -4.58 10.99
CA LEU A 82 1.28 -4.52 10.46
C LEU A 82 0.57 -5.86 10.61
N ARG A 83 1.24 -6.94 10.24
CA ARG A 83 0.63 -8.27 10.31
C ARG A 83 0.35 -8.71 11.74
N SER A 84 1.03 -8.11 12.73
CA SER A 84 0.83 -8.47 14.12
C SER A 84 -0.24 -7.61 14.82
N THR A 85 -0.74 -6.56 14.17
CA THR A 85 -1.80 -5.76 14.80
C THR A 85 -3.10 -6.55 14.84
N ASP A 86 -3.93 -6.25 15.82
CA ASP A 86 -5.21 -6.93 15.94
C ASP A 86 -6.19 -6.47 14.89
N ARG A 87 -6.20 -5.18 14.59
CA ARG A 87 -7.20 -4.60 13.70
C ARG A 87 -6.80 -4.60 12.25
N TYR A 88 -5.50 -4.55 11.97
CA TYR A 88 -5.03 -4.29 10.61
C TYR A 88 -4.19 -5.44 10.07
N GLY A 89 -4.25 -6.60 10.69
CA GLY A 89 -3.42 -7.72 10.27
C GLY A 89 -3.70 -8.23 8.87
N GLN A 90 -4.86 -7.90 8.31
CA GLN A 90 -5.24 -8.31 6.96
C GLN A 90 -5.21 -7.16 5.96
N THR A 91 -4.73 -5.99 6.35
CA THR A 91 -4.69 -4.85 5.45
C THR A 91 -3.80 -5.17 4.25
N PRO A 92 -4.28 -4.90 3.03
CA PRO A 92 -3.46 -5.17 1.85
C PRO A 92 -2.24 -4.25 1.79
N VAL A 93 -1.14 -4.80 1.28
CA VAL A 93 0.11 -4.07 1.15
C VAL A 93 0.60 -4.19 -0.28
N ILE A 94 0.98 -3.06 -0.85
CA ILE A 94 1.73 -3.03 -2.10
C ILE A 94 3.14 -2.61 -1.73
N VAL A 95 4.10 -3.49 -1.95
CA VAL A 95 5.50 -3.18 -1.70
C VAL A 95 6.03 -2.44 -2.92
N MET A 96 6.66 -1.29 -2.69
CA MET A 96 7.27 -0.49 -3.74
C MET A 96 8.77 -0.47 -3.49
N THR A 97 9.56 -0.75 -4.50
CA THR A 97 11.01 -0.73 -4.29
C THR A 97 11.73 -0.51 -5.60
N ALA A 98 12.86 0.18 -5.53
CA ALA A 98 13.75 0.33 -6.68
C ALA A 98 14.61 -0.91 -6.87
N SER A 99 14.67 -1.76 -5.87
CA SER A 99 15.54 -2.93 -5.88
C SER A 99 14.84 -4.14 -6.47
N ASP A 100 15.59 -4.94 -7.19
CA ASP A 100 15.08 -6.20 -7.72
C ASP A 100 15.60 -7.35 -6.85
N SER A 101 15.93 -7.07 -5.62
CA SER A 101 16.54 -8.03 -4.71
C SER A 101 15.63 -9.22 -4.47
N PRO A 102 16.12 -10.44 -4.67
CA PRO A 102 15.32 -11.63 -4.35
C PRO A 102 14.95 -11.68 -2.86
N GLU A 103 15.80 -11.17 -1.99
CA GLU A 103 15.50 -11.16 -0.55
C GLU A 103 14.31 -10.25 -0.24
N ALA A 104 14.26 -9.08 -0.85
CA ALA A 104 13.14 -8.17 -0.62
C ALA A 104 11.84 -8.78 -1.14
N GLN A 105 11.89 -9.41 -2.29
CA GLN A 105 10.70 -10.04 -2.85
C GLN A 105 10.23 -11.20 -2.00
N GLN A 106 11.16 -12.02 -1.51
CA GLN A 106 10.80 -13.13 -0.64
C GLN A 106 10.20 -12.65 0.68
N THR A 107 10.76 -11.59 1.24
CA THR A 107 10.22 -11.01 2.47
C THR A 107 8.79 -10.52 2.25
N ALA A 108 8.56 -9.88 1.13
CA ALA A 108 7.23 -9.37 0.80
C ALA A 108 6.24 -10.53 0.69
N GLU A 109 6.60 -11.59 -0.01
CA GLU A 109 5.73 -12.74 -0.20
C GLU A 109 5.46 -13.45 1.13
N LYS A 110 6.52 -13.61 1.93
CA LYS A 110 6.41 -14.31 3.19
C LYS A 110 5.45 -13.59 4.15
N ASN A 111 5.36 -12.30 4.05
CA ASN A 111 4.48 -11.49 4.89
C ASN A 111 3.20 -11.09 4.19
N ALA A 112 2.83 -11.81 3.15
CA ALA A 112 1.54 -11.67 2.47
C ALA A 112 1.32 -10.31 1.85
N ALA A 113 2.38 -9.72 1.29
CA ALA A 113 2.19 -8.52 0.49
C ALA A 113 1.38 -8.89 -0.74
N LEU A 114 0.41 -8.05 -1.07
CA LEU A 114 -0.49 -8.35 -2.16
C LEU A 114 0.19 -8.19 -3.51
N TYR A 115 0.98 -7.13 -3.66
CA TYR A 115 1.69 -6.86 -4.90
C TYR A 115 3.07 -6.34 -4.60
N TYR A 116 3.97 -6.58 -5.55
CA TYR A 116 5.33 -6.09 -5.50
C TYR A 116 5.51 -5.17 -6.70
N PHE A 117 5.57 -3.88 -6.46
CA PHE A 117 5.68 -2.89 -7.53
C PHE A 117 7.13 -2.42 -7.61
N ARG A 118 7.84 -2.83 -8.63
CA ARG A 118 9.19 -2.34 -8.84
C ARG A 118 9.10 -0.94 -9.43
N LYS A 119 9.74 0.02 -8.78
CA LYS A 119 9.67 1.42 -9.21
C LYS A 119 10.32 1.55 -10.58
N PRO A 120 9.55 1.94 -11.60
CA PRO A 120 10.12 2.08 -12.95
C PRO A 120 10.81 3.41 -13.12
N SER A 121 11.64 3.52 -14.15
CA SER A 121 12.33 4.78 -14.44
C SER A 121 11.47 5.73 -15.27
N SER A 122 10.43 5.23 -15.94
CA SER A 122 9.60 6.09 -16.76
C SER A 122 8.40 6.58 -15.98
N LEU A 123 8.01 7.82 -16.23
CA LEU A 123 6.86 8.41 -15.57
C LEU A 123 5.59 7.66 -15.91
N SER A 124 5.39 7.33 -17.18
CA SER A 124 4.15 6.66 -17.58
C SER A 124 4.00 5.30 -16.91
N GLU A 125 5.10 4.58 -16.74
CA GLU A 125 5.03 3.29 -16.05
C GLU A 125 4.79 3.48 -14.55
N PHE A 126 5.36 4.53 -13.97
CA PHE A 126 5.14 4.79 -12.55
C PHE A 126 3.66 5.11 -12.29
N MET A 127 3.02 5.76 -13.25
CA MET A 127 1.59 6.10 -13.09
C MET A 127 0.72 4.85 -13.00
N GLN A 128 1.20 3.70 -13.45
CA GLN A 128 0.46 2.46 -13.34
C GLN A 128 0.22 2.05 -11.88
N LEU A 129 1.01 2.59 -10.96
CA LEU A 129 0.77 2.35 -9.53
C LEU A 129 -0.64 2.81 -9.14
N GLY A 130 -1.09 3.92 -9.72
CA GLY A 130 -2.44 4.42 -9.42
C GLY A 130 -3.52 3.45 -9.84
N ALA A 131 -3.35 2.83 -11.01
CA ALA A 131 -4.31 1.83 -11.47
C ALA A 131 -4.34 0.62 -10.54
N LEU A 132 -3.16 0.20 -10.09
CA LEU A 132 -3.05 -0.93 -9.18
C LEU A 132 -3.74 -0.61 -7.85
N VAL A 133 -3.49 0.57 -7.30
CA VAL A 133 -4.12 1.00 -6.05
C VAL A 133 -5.64 1.01 -6.22
N ARG A 134 -6.11 1.57 -7.31
CA ARG A 134 -7.54 1.65 -7.53
C ARG A 134 -8.18 0.28 -7.59
N SER A 135 -7.50 -0.69 -8.23
CA SER A 135 -8.03 -2.04 -8.31
C SER A 135 -8.10 -2.71 -6.94
N VAL A 136 -7.13 -2.41 -6.07
CA VAL A 136 -7.13 -2.97 -4.72
C VAL A 136 -8.27 -2.37 -3.89
N LEU A 137 -8.50 -1.08 -4.02
CA LEU A 137 -9.48 -0.39 -3.20
C LEU A 137 -10.91 -0.62 -3.63
N SER A 138 -11.12 -1.09 -4.86
CA SER A 138 -12.46 -1.27 -5.40
C SER A 138 -12.67 -2.67 -5.95
N PRO A 139 -12.28 -3.70 -5.24
CA PRO A 139 -12.43 -5.05 -5.79
C PRO A 139 -13.87 -5.47 -5.95
N SER A 140 -14.75 -5.00 -5.09
CA SER A 140 -16.15 -5.40 -5.19
C SER A 140 -16.79 -4.85 -6.45
N ILE A 141 -16.39 -3.65 -6.86
CA ILE A 141 -16.90 -3.08 -8.09
C ILE A 141 -16.40 -3.88 -9.28
N GLY A 142 -15.12 -4.21 -9.27
CA GLY A 142 -14.55 -5.00 -10.33
C GLY A 142 -15.17 -6.37 -10.42
N GLN A 143 -15.40 -6.98 -9.27
CA GLN A 143 -16.02 -8.31 -9.25
C GLN A 143 -17.43 -8.26 -9.79
N ALA A 144 -18.17 -7.24 -9.45
CA ALA A 144 -19.52 -7.12 -9.92
C ALA A 144 -19.56 -7.01 -11.45
N GLU A 145 -18.60 -6.32 -12.00
CA GLU A 145 -18.58 -6.13 -13.43
C GLU A 145 -18.12 -7.38 -14.16
N SER A 146 -17.01 -7.91 -13.70
CA SER A 146 -16.40 -8.94 -14.48
C SER A 146 -17.01 -10.29 -14.23
N GLY A 147 -17.44 -10.51 -13.07
CA GLY A 147 -17.81 -11.86 -12.72
C GLY A 147 -16.68 -12.81 -12.88
N THR A 148 -15.54 -12.34 -13.27
CA THR A 148 -14.47 -13.19 -13.52
C THR A 148 -13.33 -12.86 -12.69
N GLY A 149 -13.18 -12.08 -12.37
CA GLY A 149 -12.17 -11.84 -11.64
C GLY A 149 -10.85 -12.22 -11.93
N ALA A 150 -10.62 -12.11 -12.15
CA ALA A 150 -9.51 -12.47 -12.18
C ALA A 150 -8.94 -13.12 -11.08
N LYS A 151 -9.62 -13.42 -11.16
CA LYS A 151 -9.31 -14.03 -10.68
C LYS A 151 -8.54 -14.59 -10.43
N LYS A 152 -8.57 -14.72 -10.54
CA LYS A 152 -8.05 -15.23 -10.39
C LYS A 152 -7.22 -15.50 -10.05
N ASN A 153 -7.29 -15.28 -10.11
CA ASN A 153 -6.56 -15.56 -9.80
C ASN A 153 -5.94 -15.61 -9.45
N ALA A 154 -6.05 -15.36 -9.71
CA ALA A 154 -5.40 -15.38 -9.50
C ALA A 154 -4.87 -15.60 -8.93
N GLY A 155 -5.04 -15.63 -9.02
CA GLY A 155 -4.42 -15.97 -8.68
C GLY A 155 -3.93 -16.38 -8.07
N GLY A 156 -4.06 -16.34 -8.22
CA GLY A 156 -3.52 -16.85 -7.92
C GLY A 156 -3.10 -17.48 -7.39
N ARG A 157 -3.15 -17.71 -7.53
CA ARG A 157 -2.91 -18.30 -7.17
C ARG A 157 -2.38 -18.95 -7.03
N LYS A 158 -2.33 -19.09 -7.10
CA LYS A 158 -1.94 -19.62 -7.02
C LYS A 158 -1.68 -20.08 -6.86
#